data_28cdaeb0c45dd99d5b7dfcb741053598
#
_entry.id   28cdaeb0c45dd99d5b7dfcb741053598
#
_cell.length_a   1.000
_cell.length_b   1.000
_cell.length_c   1.000
_cell.angle_alpha   90.00
_cell.angle_beta   90.00
_cell.angle_gamma   90.00
#
_symmetry.space_group_name_H-M   'P 1'
#
loop_
_entity.id
_entity.type
_entity.pdbx_description
1 polymer ?
#
loop_
_entity_poly.entity_id
_entity_poly.type
_entity_poly.pdbx_seq_one_letter_code
_entity_poly.pdbx_strand_id
1 'polypeptide(L)'
;MKLWKKVLAAVTAGMLCLGCAGVSGLQGVLGSVSAVLPVCAAENDTAYTVTVPVGTRTTQLTYAVNAEDTVEITDCENDAAGDLEIPAEIDGKTVTSIGDSAFFGCTSLTSVIIPNSVANIGYSAFYNCKSLAEITIPGSVTSIGGTAFQSTPWLAARQEENPLVIVNGILLDGTTCTDEEIVIPNDVTSICGFAFWENHMTSVVIPDSVTSIGSYAFSDCGNLKNITIPDSVTFFG
;
A
#
# COMPACT_ATOMS: atom_id res chain seq x y z
N MET A 1 13.32 9.39 3.74
CA MET A 1 12.09 9.78 4.42
C MET A 1 11.74 8.86 5.60
N LYS A 2 11.78 7.52 5.47
CA LYS A 2 11.56 6.59 6.62
C LYS A 2 12.55 6.79 7.78
N LEU A 3 13.81 7.13 7.48
CA LEU A 3 14.81 7.43 8.54
C LEU A 3 14.44 8.68 9.36
N TRP A 4 13.82 9.67 8.73
CA TRP A 4 13.35 10.89 9.41
C TRP A 4 12.12 10.62 10.30
N LYS A 5 11.19 9.75 9.87
CA LYS A 5 10.06 9.31 10.72
C LYS A 5 10.55 8.52 11.93
N LYS A 6 11.55 7.64 11.77
CA LYS A 6 12.16 6.90 12.89
C LYS A 6 12.94 7.80 13.85
N VAL A 7 13.60 8.86 13.36
CA VAL A 7 14.29 9.85 14.22
C VAL A 7 13.30 10.72 14.96
N LEU A 8 12.17 11.09 14.35
CA LEU A 8 11.13 11.88 15.03
C LEU A 8 10.43 11.09 16.15
N ALA A 9 10.16 9.79 15.92
CA ALA A 9 9.61 8.91 16.96
C ALA A 9 10.59 8.69 18.13
N ALA A 10 11.90 8.62 17.87
CA ALA A 10 12.90 8.46 18.91
C ALA A 10 13.13 9.74 19.74
N VAL A 11 12.93 10.93 19.15
CA VAL A 11 13.10 12.22 19.87
C VAL A 11 11.87 12.55 20.71
N THR A 12 10.68 12.10 20.34
CA THR A 12 9.46 12.29 21.16
C THR A 12 9.34 11.27 22.30
N ALA A 13 10.00 10.12 22.22
CA ALA A 13 10.03 9.11 23.29
C ALA A 13 10.93 9.51 24.50
N GLY A 14 11.71 10.58 24.38
CA GLY A 14 12.61 11.10 25.44
C GLY A 14 11.99 12.07 26.42
N MET A 15 10.70 12.39 26.33
CA MET A 15 10.07 13.39 27.21
C MET A 15 9.11 12.73 28.21
N LEU A 16 9.70 12.42 29.37
CA LEU A 16 9.09 12.27 30.69
C LEU A 16 7.62 11.84 30.81
N CYS A 17 7.38 10.58 31.08
CA CYS A 17 6.24 10.15 31.88
C CYS A 17 6.60 10.20 33.38
N LEU A 18 6.40 11.36 34.01
CA LEU A 18 6.30 11.50 35.46
C LEU A 18 4.82 11.38 35.85
N GLY A 19 4.42 10.20 36.33
CA GLY A 19 3.13 10.07 36.95
C GLY A 19 2.43 8.72 36.79
N CYS A 20 3.06 7.63 37.23
CA CYS A 20 2.34 6.45 37.68
C CYS A 20 3.07 5.86 38.89
N ALA A 21 2.65 6.31 40.06
CA ALA A 21 3.01 5.67 41.32
C ALA A 21 2.15 4.43 41.54
N GLY A 22 2.82 3.28 41.70
CA GLY A 22 2.38 2.23 42.62
C GLY A 22 1.34 1.24 42.16
N VAL A 23 1.77 0.07 41.74
CA VAL A 23 1.29 -1.20 42.30
C VAL A 23 2.45 -2.21 42.30
N SER A 24 2.94 -2.52 43.48
CA SER A 24 3.84 -3.61 43.77
C SER A 24 3.03 -4.89 43.95
N GLY A 25 3.50 -5.99 43.34
CA GLY A 25 3.21 -7.34 43.79
C GLY A 25 2.28 -8.14 42.91
N LEU A 26 2.88 -9.05 42.18
CA LEU A 26 2.51 -10.48 42.13
C LEU A 26 3.53 -11.21 41.23
N GLN A 27 4.41 -11.96 41.91
CA GLN A 27 5.20 -13.05 41.28
C GLN A 27 4.31 -14.26 41.05
N GLY A 28 4.44 -14.88 39.89
CA GLY A 28 4.06 -16.27 39.70
C GLY A 28 3.49 -16.62 38.34
N VAL A 29 4.22 -17.56 37.74
CA VAL A 29 3.83 -18.53 36.71
C VAL A 29 4.12 -18.14 35.25
N LEU A 30 5.13 -18.86 34.78
CA LEU A 30 5.65 -19.03 33.42
C LEU A 30 4.56 -19.28 32.38
N GLY A 31 4.54 -18.42 31.37
CA GLY A 31 3.97 -18.61 30.06
C GLY A 31 4.49 -17.49 29.20
N SER A 32 5.23 -17.82 28.12
CA SER A 32 5.81 -16.85 27.21
C SER A 32 4.70 -16.09 26.48
N VAL A 33 4.28 -14.99 27.05
CA VAL A 33 3.48 -13.96 26.37
C VAL A 33 4.43 -12.83 26.07
N SER A 34 4.78 -12.62 24.79
CA SER A 34 5.45 -11.40 24.38
C SER A 34 4.54 -10.22 24.76
N ALA A 35 4.94 -9.50 25.80
CA ALA A 35 4.22 -8.32 26.21
C ALA A 35 4.35 -7.26 25.10
N VAL A 36 3.25 -6.98 24.43
CA VAL A 36 3.11 -5.82 23.55
C VAL A 36 3.13 -4.59 24.43
N LEU A 37 4.22 -3.83 24.40
CA LEU A 37 4.26 -2.52 25.06
C LEU A 37 3.64 -1.49 24.09
N PRO A 38 2.62 -0.76 24.51
CA PRO A 38 2.09 0.34 23.71
C PRO A 38 3.14 1.45 23.62
N VAL A 39 3.52 1.83 22.40
CA VAL A 39 4.30 3.05 22.17
C VAL A 39 3.32 4.22 22.24
N CYS A 40 3.39 5.00 23.28
CA CYS A 40 2.59 6.22 23.42
C CYS A 40 2.95 7.22 22.32
N ALA A 41 2.09 7.36 21.32
CA ALA A 41 2.03 8.51 20.44
C ALA A 41 0.80 9.35 20.81
N ALA A 42 0.89 10.66 20.63
CA ALA A 42 -0.15 11.63 20.99
C ALA A 42 -1.47 11.30 20.30
N GLU A 43 -2.54 11.41 21.06
CA GLU A 43 -3.97 11.38 20.74
C GLU A 43 -4.36 10.84 19.36
N ASN A 44 -4.80 9.59 19.31
CA ASN A 44 -5.49 8.82 18.27
C ASN A 44 -4.68 7.98 17.27
N ASP A 45 -3.35 7.86 17.36
CA ASP A 45 -2.59 6.91 16.51
C ASP A 45 -1.83 5.89 17.39
N THR A 46 -2.54 4.91 17.92
CA THR A 46 -1.89 3.78 18.58
C THR A 46 -1.41 2.81 17.52
N ALA A 47 -0.12 2.87 17.19
CA ALA A 47 0.52 1.90 16.32
C ALA A 47 0.88 0.65 17.13
N TYR A 48 0.50 -0.52 16.64
CA TYR A 48 0.79 -1.82 17.20
C TYR A 48 1.76 -2.57 16.30
N THR A 49 2.42 -3.60 16.82
CA THR A 49 3.29 -4.48 16.02
C THR A 49 2.89 -5.93 16.18
N VAL A 50 3.00 -6.69 15.10
CA VAL A 50 2.82 -8.14 15.08
C VAL A 50 4.00 -8.78 14.37
N THR A 51 4.49 -9.91 14.86
CA THR A 51 5.53 -10.68 14.21
C THR A 51 4.89 -11.75 13.32
N VAL A 52 5.24 -11.73 12.03
CA VAL A 52 4.73 -12.68 11.05
C VAL A 52 5.86 -13.45 10.37
N PRO A 53 5.63 -14.69 9.90
CA PRO A 53 6.62 -15.42 9.12
C PRO A 53 6.82 -14.77 7.75
N VAL A 54 8.06 -14.77 7.27
CA VAL A 54 8.43 -14.35 5.93
C VAL A 54 9.54 -15.26 5.41
N GLY A 55 9.24 -16.12 4.43
CA GLY A 55 10.12 -17.17 4.00
C GLY A 55 10.55 -18.07 5.19
N THR A 56 11.86 -18.12 5.47
CA THR A 56 12.44 -18.91 6.60
C THR A 56 12.69 -18.07 7.86
N ARG A 57 12.27 -16.82 7.89
CA ARG A 57 12.49 -15.85 8.96
C ARG A 57 11.16 -15.30 9.46
N THR A 58 11.23 -14.30 10.32
CA THR A 58 10.09 -13.51 10.76
C THR A 58 10.38 -12.04 10.50
N THR A 59 9.35 -11.25 10.30
CA THR A 59 9.40 -9.78 10.22
C THR A 59 8.35 -9.18 11.13
N GLN A 60 8.46 -7.90 11.44
CA GLN A 60 7.44 -7.16 12.15
C GLN A 60 6.62 -6.34 11.16
N LEU A 61 5.30 -6.45 11.28
CA LEU A 61 4.36 -5.54 10.68
C LEU A 61 3.87 -4.57 11.73
N THR A 62 3.86 -3.29 11.41
CA THR A 62 3.19 -2.27 12.20
C THR A 62 1.78 -2.08 11.64
N TYR A 63 0.80 -1.94 12.52
CA TYR A 63 -0.59 -1.77 12.12
C TYR A 63 -1.32 -0.77 13.02
N ALA A 64 -2.39 -0.19 12.52
CA ALA A 64 -3.33 0.63 13.25
C ALA A 64 -4.72 0.00 13.23
N VAL A 65 -5.52 0.26 14.26
CA VAL A 65 -6.94 -0.13 14.32
C VAL A 65 -7.77 1.10 14.04
N ASN A 66 -8.63 1.03 13.04
CA ASN A 66 -9.51 2.13 12.66
C ASN A 66 -10.82 2.17 13.47
N ALA A 67 -11.68 3.13 13.19
CA ALA A 67 -12.96 3.32 13.90
C ALA A 67 -13.97 2.19 13.69
N GLU A 68 -13.84 1.43 12.59
CA GLU A 68 -14.66 0.26 12.28
C GLU A 68 -14.14 -1.02 12.97
N ASP A 69 -13.15 -0.92 13.86
CA ASP A 69 -12.51 -2.02 14.55
C ASP A 69 -11.79 -3.01 13.61
N THR A 70 -11.31 -2.51 12.47
CA THR A 70 -10.49 -3.26 11.50
C THR A 70 -9.05 -2.79 11.48
N VAL A 71 -8.16 -3.57 10.86
CA VAL A 71 -6.71 -3.34 10.83
C VAL A 71 -6.27 -2.77 9.49
N GLU A 72 -5.44 -1.75 9.56
CA GLU A 72 -4.59 -1.26 8.48
C GLU A 72 -3.13 -1.58 8.77
N ILE A 73 -2.43 -2.24 7.85
CA ILE A 73 -0.98 -2.42 7.91
C ILE A 73 -0.32 -1.09 7.54
N THR A 74 0.44 -0.50 8.44
CA THR A 74 1.02 0.84 8.25
C THR A 74 2.53 0.85 7.99
N ASP A 75 3.25 -0.21 8.37
CA ASP A 75 4.69 -0.33 8.07
C ASP A 75 5.15 -1.79 8.16
N CYS A 76 6.23 -2.12 7.45
CA CYS A 76 6.96 -3.37 7.51
C CYS A 76 8.45 -3.08 7.71
N GLU A 77 9.15 -3.93 8.47
CA GLU A 77 10.60 -3.82 8.57
C GLU A 77 11.27 -3.99 7.20
N ASN A 78 12.22 -3.10 6.88
CA ASN A 78 12.86 -3.06 5.56
C ASN A 78 13.75 -4.29 5.25
N ASP A 79 14.09 -5.08 6.26
CA ASP A 79 14.87 -6.32 6.14
C ASP A 79 14.01 -7.56 5.92
N ALA A 80 12.67 -7.40 5.81
CA ALA A 80 11.76 -8.46 5.40
C ALA A 80 12.23 -9.07 4.08
N ALA A 81 12.42 -10.39 4.04
CA ALA A 81 13.05 -11.08 2.92
C ALA A 81 12.38 -12.42 2.62
N GLY A 82 12.06 -12.67 1.37
CA GLY A 82 11.40 -13.89 0.90
C GLY A 82 9.90 -13.72 0.73
N ASP A 83 9.14 -14.78 0.96
CA ASP A 83 7.71 -14.85 0.69
C ASP A 83 6.92 -14.45 1.94
N LEU A 84 6.06 -13.45 1.80
CA LEU A 84 5.20 -12.92 2.85
C LEU A 84 3.74 -13.25 2.56
N GLU A 85 3.08 -13.90 3.49
CA GLU A 85 1.63 -13.97 3.55
C GLU A 85 1.11 -12.98 4.59
N ILE A 86 0.38 -11.94 4.14
CA ILE A 86 -0.24 -10.98 5.04
C ILE A 86 -1.40 -11.68 5.76
N PRO A 87 -1.45 -11.70 7.11
CA PRO A 87 -2.52 -12.36 7.84
C PRO A 87 -3.87 -11.68 7.57
N ALA A 88 -4.92 -12.49 7.43
CA ALA A 88 -6.28 -11.97 7.25
C ALA A 88 -6.85 -11.33 8.54
N GLU A 89 -6.29 -11.72 9.71
CA GLU A 89 -6.67 -11.21 11.02
C GLU A 89 -5.43 -10.98 11.88
N ILE A 90 -5.44 -9.91 12.66
CA ILE A 90 -4.43 -9.58 13.67
C ILE A 90 -5.18 -9.22 14.96
N ASP A 91 -4.84 -9.86 16.06
CA ASP A 91 -5.48 -9.68 17.38
C ASP A 91 -7.01 -9.81 17.34
N GLY A 92 -7.52 -10.75 16.50
CA GLY A 92 -8.95 -11.01 16.33
C GLY A 92 -9.70 -9.96 15.51
N LYS A 93 -8.97 -9.03 14.85
CA LYS A 93 -9.51 -7.97 13.98
C LYS A 93 -9.13 -8.22 12.54
N THR A 94 -10.05 -8.02 11.63
CA THR A 94 -9.87 -8.25 10.20
C THR A 94 -8.92 -7.21 9.59
N VAL A 95 -7.93 -7.66 8.83
CA VAL A 95 -7.06 -6.79 8.03
C VAL A 95 -7.81 -6.37 6.76
N THR A 96 -8.13 -5.10 6.63
CA THR A 96 -8.93 -4.56 5.52
C THR A 96 -8.17 -3.61 4.61
N SER A 97 -7.01 -3.11 5.04
CA SER A 97 -6.21 -2.21 4.22
C SER A 97 -4.70 -2.37 4.43
N ILE A 98 -3.97 -2.04 3.38
CA ILE A 98 -2.53 -1.82 3.37
C ILE A 98 -2.34 -0.31 3.17
N GLY A 99 -1.76 0.36 4.14
CA GLY A 99 -1.59 1.80 4.19
C GLY A 99 -0.54 2.35 3.23
N ASP A 100 -0.47 3.67 3.18
CA ASP A 100 0.50 4.39 2.36
C ASP A 100 1.94 4.03 2.74
N SER A 101 2.72 3.63 1.75
CA SER A 101 4.14 3.27 1.92
C SER A 101 4.40 2.13 2.91
N ALA A 102 3.42 1.28 3.24
CA ALA A 102 3.55 0.24 4.26
C ALA A 102 4.73 -0.72 4.01
N PHE A 103 4.99 -1.09 2.77
CA PHE A 103 6.12 -1.93 2.36
C PHE A 103 7.15 -1.18 1.52
N PHE A 104 7.16 0.16 1.57
CA PHE A 104 8.08 0.97 0.78
C PHE A 104 9.53 0.57 1.00
N GLY A 105 10.22 0.15 -0.07
CA GLY A 105 11.63 -0.20 -0.03
C GLY A 105 11.96 -1.50 0.68
N CYS A 106 11.01 -2.43 0.84
CA CYS A 106 11.28 -3.80 1.27
C CYS A 106 11.93 -4.57 0.11
N THR A 107 13.19 -4.25 -0.16
CA THR A 107 13.90 -4.66 -1.38
C THR A 107 14.19 -6.16 -1.47
N SER A 108 14.05 -6.90 -0.38
CA SER A 108 14.34 -8.33 -0.30
C SER A 108 13.09 -9.21 -0.27
N LEU A 109 11.87 -8.63 -0.26
CA LEU A 109 10.62 -9.39 -0.46
C LEU A 109 10.56 -9.91 -1.90
N THR A 110 10.28 -11.21 -2.06
CA THR A 110 10.20 -11.89 -3.36
C THR A 110 8.76 -12.14 -3.80
N SER A 111 7.89 -12.45 -2.85
CA SER A 111 6.47 -12.73 -3.07
C SER A 111 5.63 -12.15 -1.94
N VAL A 112 4.40 -11.68 -2.27
CA VAL A 112 3.41 -11.23 -1.29
C VAL A 112 2.04 -11.78 -1.63
N ILE A 113 1.39 -12.43 -0.65
CA ILE A 113 0.00 -12.85 -0.73
C ILE A 113 -0.84 -11.90 0.09
N ILE A 114 -1.76 -11.19 -0.57
CA ILE A 114 -2.72 -10.27 0.06
C ILE A 114 -4.01 -11.05 0.35
N PRO A 115 -4.54 -11.03 1.59
CA PRO A 115 -5.74 -11.80 1.94
C PRO A 115 -7.01 -11.20 1.33
N ASN A 116 -8.04 -12.05 1.15
CA ASN A 116 -9.33 -11.68 0.57
C ASN A 116 -10.13 -10.64 1.38
N SER A 117 -9.69 -10.31 2.57
CA SER A 117 -10.30 -9.27 3.42
C SER A 117 -9.84 -7.85 3.06
N VAL A 118 -8.72 -7.71 2.32
CA VAL A 118 -8.17 -6.40 1.94
C VAL A 118 -8.98 -5.81 0.79
N ALA A 119 -9.46 -4.59 0.98
CA ALA A 119 -10.17 -3.80 -0.02
C ALA A 119 -9.33 -2.65 -0.59
N ASN A 120 -8.35 -2.15 0.19
CA ASN A 120 -7.56 -0.97 -0.17
C ASN A 120 -6.06 -1.23 -0.07
N ILE A 121 -5.33 -0.75 -1.08
CA ILE A 121 -3.86 -0.70 -1.11
C ILE A 121 -3.46 0.77 -1.27
N GLY A 122 -2.69 1.31 -0.34
CA GLY A 122 -2.33 2.72 -0.26
C GLY A 122 -1.32 3.18 -1.32
N TYR A 123 -1.10 4.49 -1.34
CA TYR A 123 -0.11 5.16 -2.19
C TYR A 123 1.30 4.61 -1.91
N SER A 124 2.04 4.27 -2.97
CA SER A 124 3.42 3.74 -2.87
C SER A 124 3.56 2.53 -1.94
N ALA A 125 2.51 1.75 -1.68
CA ALA A 125 2.51 0.69 -0.68
C ALA A 125 3.68 -0.30 -0.86
N PHE A 126 3.98 -0.72 -2.08
CA PHE A 126 5.10 -1.61 -2.44
C PHE A 126 6.15 -0.92 -3.32
N TYR A 127 6.18 0.42 -3.32
CA TYR A 127 7.16 1.15 -4.13
C TYR A 127 8.59 0.72 -3.80
N ASN A 128 9.41 0.49 -4.86
CA ASN A 128 10.84 0.13 -4.72
C ASN A 128 11.09 -1.20 -3.99
N CYS A 129 10.14 -2.16 -4.03
CA CYS A 129 10.37 -3.54 -3.63
C CYS A 129 11.08 -4.29 -4.77
N LYS A 130 12.41 -4.12 -4.86
CA LYS A 130 13.21 -4.49 -6.04
C LYS A 130 13.30 -5.98 -6.35
N SER A 131 12.95 -6.85 -5.40
CA SER A 131 12.92 -8.30 -5.61
C SER A 131 11.51 -8.86 -5.75
N LEU A 132 10.47 -8.02 -5.61
CA LEU A 132 9.08 -8.46 -5.60
C LEU A 132 8.60 -8.82 -7.01
N ALA A 133 8.69 -10.11 -7.33
CA ALA A 133 8.33 -10.67 -8.63
C ALA A 133 6.91 -11.24 -8.65
N GLU A 134 6.37 -11.63 -7.49
CA GLU A 134 5.04 -12.24 -7.39
C GLU A 134 4.18 -11.52 -6.37
N ILE A 135 2.96 -11.12 -6.78
CA ILE A 135 1.94 -10.55 -5.90
C ILE A 135 0.60 -11.18 -6.23
N THR A 136 -0.05 -11.76 -5.22
CA THR A 136 -1.44 -12.20 -5.33
C THR A 136 -2.34 -11.08 -4.82
N ILE A 137 -3.04 -10.41 -5.74
CA ILE A 137 -4.02 -9.36 -5.44
C ILE A 137 -5.41 -9.97 -5.55
N PRO A 138 -6.18 -10.07 -4.46
CA PRO A 138 -7.50 -10.67 -4.48
C PRO A 138 -8.54 -9.77 -5.17
N GLY A 139 -9.64 -10.35 -5.65
CA GLY A 139 -10.74 -9.60 -6.28
C GLY A 139 -11.50 -8.66 -5.33
N SER A 140 -11.26 -8.77 -4.01
CA SER A 140 -11.79 -7.84 -3.01
C SER A 140 -11.15 -6.45 -3.07
N VAL A 141 -9.95 -6.32 -3.65
CA VAL A 141 -9.25 -5.03 -3.77
C VAL A 141 -9.98 -4.17 -4.80
N THR A 142 -10.57 -3.10 -4.33
CA THR A 142 -11.34 -2.12 -5.11
C THR A 142 -10.66 -0.76 -5.23
N SER A 143 -9.58 -0.53 -4.46
CA SER A 143 -8.81 0.71 -4.51
C SER A 143 -7.32 0.43 -4.41
N ILE A 144 -6.55 1.04 -5.32
CA ILE A 144 -5.09 0.97 -5.32
C ILE A 144 -4.57 2.39 -5.52
N GLY A 145 -3.72 2.82 -4.60
CA GLY A 145 -3.07 4.14 -4.65
C GLY A 145 -2.04 4.24 -5.76
N GLY A 146 -1.81 5.46 -6.24
CA GLY A 146 -0.82 5.72 -7.28
C GLY A 146 0.57 5.22 -6.89
N THR A 147 1.33 4.75 -7.87
CA THR A 147 2.70 4.23 -7.70
C THR A 147 2.84 3.05 -6.72
N ALA A 148 1.71 2.40 -6.34
CA ALA A 148 1.72 1.33 -5.34
C ALA A 148 2.75 0.23 -5.63
N PHE A 149 2.95 -0.13 -6.90
CA PHE A 149 3.86 -1.20 -7.33
C PHE A 149 5.04 -0.69 -8.17
N GLN A 150 5.24 0.62 -8.22
CA GLN A 150 6.32 1.19 -9.05
C GLN A 150 7.70 0.69 -8.61
N SER A 151 8.56 0.40 -9.59
CA SER A 151 9.91 -0.16 -9.39
C SER A 151 9.91 -1.55 -8.73
N THR A 152 8.90 -2.37 -9.06
CA THR A 152 8.87 -3.81 -8.76
C THR A 152 9.04 -4.62 -10.03
N PRO A 153 9.70 -5.80 -10.00
CA PRO A 153 9.74 -6.74 -11.12
C PRO A 153 8.33 -7.23 -11.52
N TRP A 154 7.41 -7.33 -10.56
CA TRP A 154 6.02 -7.70 -10.83
C TRP A 154 5.34 -6.73 -11.80
N LEU A 155 5.48 -5.41 -11.58
CA LEU A 155 4.90 -4.41 -12.49
C LEU A 155 5.59 -4.45 -13.86
N ALA A 156 6.93 -4.54 -13.87
CA ALA A 156 7.70 -4.60 -15.12
C ALA A 156 7.27 -5.80 -16.01
N ALA A 157 7.07 -6.98 -15.43
CA ALA A 157 6.57 -8.15 -16.15
C ALA A 157 5.16 -7.92 -16.72
N ARG A 158 4.27 -7.24 -15.97
CA ARG A 158 2.93 -6.89 -16.44
C ARG A 158 2.95 -5.88 -17.59
N GLN A 159 3.84 -4.90 -17.54
CA GLN A 159 4.05 -3.92 -18.62
C GLN A 159 4.58 -4.58 -19.90
N GLU A 160 5.39 -5.63 -19.79
CA GLU A 160 5.83 -6.42 -20.95
C GLU A 160 4.69 -7.24 -21.56
N GLU A 161 3.76 -7.76 -20.76
CA GLU A 161 2.58 -8.49 -21.22
C GLU A 161 1.54 -7.56 -21.87
N ASN A 162 1.27 -6.43 -21.22
CA ASN A 162 0.32 -5.42 -21.69
C ASN A 162 0.74 -4.05 -21.17
N PRO A 163 1.03 -3.06 -22.04
CA PRO A 163 1.42 -1.71 -21.62
C PRO A 163 0.33 -0.96 -20.85
N LEU A 164 -0.95 -1.36 -20.95
CA LEU A 164 -2.02 -0.92 -20.06
C LEU A 164 -2.21 -1.97 -18.95
N VAL A 165 -1.54 -1.77 -17.82
CA VAL A 165 -1.63 -2.69 -16.70
C VAL A 165 -2.93 -2.45 -15.93
N ILE A 166 -3.85 -3.42 -15.98
CA ILE A 166 -5.16 -3.35 -15.34
C ILE A 166 -5.32 -4.52 -14.36
N VAL A 167 -5.78 -4.23 -13.15
CA VAL A 167 -6.08 -5.22 -12.11
C VAL A 167 -7.44 -4.88 -11.49
N ASN A 168 -8.36 -5.83 -11.46
CA ASN A 168 -9.71 -5.68 -10.89
C ASN A 168 -10.48 -4.44 -11.43
N GLY A 169 -10.31 -4.12 -12.72
CA GLY A 169 -10.90 -2.91 -13.31
C GLY A 169 -10.22 -1.59 -12.92
N ILE A 170 -9.07 -1.64 -12.28
CA ILE A 170 -8.25 -0.49 -11.91
C ILE A 170 -7.08 -0.40 -12.89
N LEU A 171 -6.94 0.68 -13.65
CA LEU A 171 -5.79 0.95 -14.50
C LEU A 171 -4.64 1.48 -13.62
N LEU A 172 -3.63 0.65 -13.40
CA LEU A 172 -2.49 0.93 -12.53
C LEU A 172 -1.42 1.74 -13.23
N ASP A 173 -1.11 1.36 -14.48
CA ASP A 173 0.03 1.91 -15.22
C ASP A 173 -0.21 1.81 -16.73
N GLY A 174 0.10 2.87 -17.43
CA GLY A 174 0.09 3.00 -18.88
C GLY A 174 1.32 3.77 -19.38
N THR A 175 2.32 3.98 -18.51
CA THR A 175 3.53 4.77 -18.81
C THR A 175 4.36 4.18 -19.96
N THR A 176 4.30 2.87 -20.15
CA THR A 176 5.03 2.17 -21.23
C THR A 176 4.24 2.06 -22.53
N CYS A 177 2.97 2.51 -22.55
CA CYS A 177 2.18 2.54 -23.78
C CYS A 177 2.77 3.54 -24.76
N THR A 178 3.04 3.10 -25.99
CA THR A 178 3.66 3.91 -27.05
C THR A 178 2.66 4.37 -28.10
N ASP A 179 1.39 3.99 -27.98
CA ASP A 179 0.35 4.37 -28.91
C ASP A 179 0.09 5.87 -28.85
N GLU A 180 -0.03 6.53 -30.00
CA GLU A 180 -0.39 7.95 -30.08
C GLU A 180 -1.82 8.21 -29.61
N GLU A 181 -2.71 7.24 -29.82
CA GLU A 181 -4.11 7.27 -29.40
C GLU A 181 -4.39 6.07 -28.48
N ILE A 182 -4.62 6.35 -27.20
CA ILE A 182 -4.90 5.33 -26.19
C ILE A 182 -6.41 5.21 -25.98
N VAL A 183 -6.93 4.00 -26.07
CA VAL A 183 -8.33 3.67 -25.77
C VAL A 183 -8.36 2.81 -24.50
N ILE A 184 -8.86 3.41 -23.40
CA ILE A 184 -9.01 2.69 -22.14
C ILE A 184 -10.19 1.69 -22.26
N PRO A 185 -10.02 0.40 -21.90
CA PRO A 185 -11.07 -0.60 -21.98
C PRO A 185 -12.31 -0.29 -21.13
N ASN A 186 -13.49 -0.76 -21.58
CA ASN A 186 -14.78 -0.47 -20.92
C ASN A 186 -14.99 -1.19 -19.59
N ASP A 187 -14.12 -2.09 -19.19
CA ASP A 187 -14.12 -2.76 -17.88
C ASP A 187 -13.30 -1.99 -16.82
N VAL A 188 -12.63 -0.91 -17.22
CA VAL A 188 -11.90 -0.02 -16.30
C VAL A 188 -12.90 0.89 -15.59
N THR A 189 -12.84 0.90 -14.26
CA THR A 189 -13.69 1.74 -13.41
C THR A 189 -12.92 2.84 -12.69
N SER A 190 -11.59 2.69 -12.59
CA SER A 190 -10.70 3.64 -11.92
C SER A 190 -9.35 3.74 -12.62
N ILE A 191 -8.79 4.94 -12.67
CA ILE A 191 -7.43 5.23 -13.16
C ILE A 191 -6.59 5.66 -11.96
N CYS A 192 -5.49 4.96 -11.69
CA CYS A 192 -4.60 5.29 -10.59
C CYS A 192 -3.89 6.64 -10.78
N GLY A 193 -3.46 7.22 -9.68
CA GLY A 193 -2.54 8.35 -9.73
C GLY A 193 -1.24 7.99 -10.45
N PHE A 194 -0.73 8.92 -11.26
CA PHE A 194 0.47 8.74 -12.10
C PHE A 194 0.36 7.65 -13.18
N ALA A 195 -0.83 7.13 -13.47
CA ALA A 195 -1.01 6.00 -14.40
C ALA A 195 -0.43 6.25 -15.80
N PHE A 196 -0.44 7.49 -16.29
CA PHE A 196 0.14 7.89 -17.58
C PHE A 196 1.22 8.97 -17.45
N TRP A 197 1.88 9.04 -16.29
CA TRP A 197 2.91 10.05 -16.06
C TRP A 197 4.01 10.02 -17.13
N GLU A 198 4.34 11.20 -17.71
CA GLU A 198 5.30 11.38 -18.81
C GLU A 198 4.97 10.58 -20.10
N ASN A 199 3.73 10.09 -20.28
CA ASN A 199 3.36 9.39 -21.51
C ASN A 199 3.29 10.36 -22.69
N HIS A 200 3.63 9.87 -23.89
CA HIS A 200 3.75 10.67 -25.12
C HIS A 200 2.50 10.63 -26.02
N MET A 201 1.39 10.07 -25.56
CA MET A 201 0.13 10.02 -26.31
C MET A 201 -0.35 11.40 -26.75
N THR A 202 -1.03 11.45 -27.89
CA THR A 202 -1.66 12.68 -28.41
C THR A 202 -3.13 12.78 -28.07
N SER A 203 -3.79 11.65 -27.81
CA SER A 203 -5.19 11.55 -27.38
C SER A 203 -5.43 10.34 -26.49
N VAL A 204 -6.44 10.43 -25.65
CA VAL A 204 -6.92 9.33 -24.82
C VAL A 204 -8.45 9.32 -24.81
N VAL A 205 -9.03 8.13 -24.96
CA VAL A 205 -10.48 7.89 -24.84
C VAL A 205 -10.73 7.21 -23.49
N ILE A 206 -11.46 7.91 -22.62
CA ILE A 206 -11.87 7.41 -21.30
C ILE A 206 -13.33 6.96 -21.40
N PRO A 207 -13.64 5.70 -21.10
CA PRO A 207 -15.00 5.16 -21.18
C PRO A 207 -15.88 5.64 -20.02
N ASP A 208 -17.21 5.58 -20.22
CA ASP A 208 -18.21 5.94 -19.20
C ASP A 208 -18.22 5.01 -17.99
N SER A 209 -17.51 3.89 -18.03
CA SER A 209 -17.30 3.01 -16.87
C SER A 209 -16.37 3.63 -15.81
N VAL A 210 -15.50 4.59 -16.19
CA VAL A 210 -14.57 5.23 -15.27
C VAL A 210 -15.30 6.21 -14.37
N THR A 211 -15.18 6.00 -13.05
CA THR A 211 -15.80 6.84 -12.02
C THR A 211 -14.79 7.66 -11.22
N SER A 212 -13.50 7.28 -11.27
CA SER A 212 -12.44 7.98 -10.54
C SER A 212 -11.14 8.07 -11.35
N ILE A 213 -10.47 9.22 -11.21
CA ILE A 213 -9.14 9.49 -11.78
C ILE A 213 -8.26 10.02 -10.66
N GLY A 214 -7.15 9.35 -10.40
CA GLY A 214 -6.22 9.69 -9.32
C GLY A 214 -5.33 10.89 -9.66
N SER A 215 -4.71 11.45 -8.62
CA SER A 215 -3.80 12.60 -8.72
C SER A 215 -2.70 12.36 -9.74
N TYR A 216 -2.43 13.38 -10.56
CA TYR A 216 -1.36 13.35 -11.55
C TYR A 216 -1.47 12.23 -12.59
N ALA A 217 -2.64 11.62 -12.78
CA ALA A 217 -2.83 10.50 -13.71
C ALA A 217 -2.32 10.79 -15.13
N PHE A 218 -2.42 12.01 -15.59
CA PHE A 218 -1.98 12.49 -16.92
C PHE A 218 -0.93 13.59 -16.83
N SER A 219 -0.18 13.67 -15.71
CA SER A 219 0.87 14.69 -15.55
C SER A 219 2.00 14.47 -16.54
N ASP A 220 2.56 15.58 -17.01
CA ASP A 220 3.68 15.62 -17.95
C ASP A 220 3.44 14.89 -19.30
N CYS A 221 2.16 14.66 -19.68
CA CYS A 221 1.77 14.19 -21.00
C CYS A 221 1.87 15.34 -22.02
N GLY A 222 3.09 15.78 -22.35
CA GLY A 222 3.33 17.00 -23.13
C GLY A 222 2.79 17.02 -24.55
N ASN A 223 2.45 15.85 -25.11
CA ASN A 223 1.88 15.73 -26.47
C ASN A 223 0.34 15.63 -26.46
N LEU A 224 -0.29 15.49 -25.29
CA LEU A 224 -1.74 15.32 -25.17
C LEU A 224 -2.47 16.59 -25.57
N LYS A 225 -3.22 16.52 -26.67
CA LYS A 225 -3.96 17.66 -27.25
C LYS A 225 -5.43 17.66 -26.83
N ASN A 226 -6.00 16.48 -26.69
CA ASN A 226 -7.43 16.31 -26.42
C ASN A 226 -7.62 15.20 -25.38
N ILE A 227 -8.41 15.50 -24.38
CA ILE A 227 -8.93 14.56 -23.41
C ILE A 227 -10.39 14.91 -23.15
N THR A 228 -11.27 13.93 -23.22
CA THR A 228 -12.65 14.08 -22.81
C THR A 228 -12.86 13.29 -21.54
N ILE A 229 -13.25 13.97 -20.48
CA ILE A 229 -13.60 13.35 -19.22
C ILE A 229 -15.09 13.06 -19.25
N PRO A 230 -15.52 11.79 -19.10
CA PRO A 230 -16.94 11.44 -19.09
C PRO A 230 -17.64 11.95 -17.83
N ASP A 231 -18.96 12.18 -17.93
CA ASP A 231 -19.78 12.64 -16.80
C ASP A 231 -19.87 11.63 -15.64
N SER A 232 -19.48 10.38 -15.89
CA SER A 232 -19.38 9.31 -14.88
C SER A 232 -18.25 9.54 -13.86
N VAL A 233 -17.24 10.35 -14.20
CA VAL A 233 -16.14 10.66 -13.30
C VAL A 233 -16.60 11.62 -12.22
N THR A 234 -16.74 11.11 -11.00
CA THR A 234 -17.20 11.87 -9.83
C THR A 234 -16.07 12.19 -8.84
N PHE A 235 -14.91 11.56 -9.00
CA PHE A 235 -13.75 11.77 -8.14
C PHE A 235 -12.50 12.09 -8.97
N PHE A 236 -11.84 13.20 -8.58
CA PHE A 236 -10.50 13.59 -9.04
C PHE A 236 -9.60 13.74 -7.83
N GLY A 237 -8.46 13.08 -7.83
CA GLY A 237 -7.44 13.20 -6.80
C GLY A 237 -6.55 14.42 -6.95
#